data_f90303edf8f26f928f125cc77229eb6b
#
_entry.id   f90303edf8f26f928f125cc77229eb6b
#
_cell.length_a   1.000
_cell.length_b   1.000
_cell.length_c   1.000
_cell.angle_alpha   90.00
_cell.angle_beta   90.00
_cell.angle_gamma   90.00
#
_symmetry.space_group_name_H-M   'P 1'
#
loop_
_entity.id
_entity.type
_entity.pdbx_description
1 polymer ?
#
loop_
_entity_poly.entity_id
_entity_poly.type
_entity_poly.pdbx_seq_one_letter_code
_entity_poly.pdbx_strand_id
1 'polypeptide(L)'
;MERYIVLITMHADPAMAPGYDEWGGTHTYMKELLDEFGKRKIRCLMFTRRSMQYLPYEEQYNEYCTVYRLTNGDNEPMSKTLLKKYHSQNVEQILEIIKKQGRLPEKLHSVYWNSGRIAADLSEKLEIPFVHSIISNSRGRVKRGAYEPMPEREFYEQEIYDKAQWLICVSDDEAADLMTLYNVDKDKIVVAGQYIHESFVMPSHDPNDFPRLNSTISRGSQIAAAEKYNKIAQPKSYDTFWAQKAFTYIGRMDRNKGLKHIFSSWNMLYNKYKNLCPPLWLAGGSLPEIEMIRSDFKEINPDLTILEQYGKIVWWGCIDPYGLSTVLLRTSVLLTHSLYEPGGRVAVEAMCEGVPVIGTPNGFAKDTITDWYNGFLVKFGDVAELSARMEHFIRQPYLSNTSQTKCESNCAKELMGTWRFIIKIHFPKCYFDCESYA
;
A
#
# COMPACT_ATOMS: atom_id res chain seq x y z
N MET A 1 -0.18 -32.48 -17.88
CA MET A 1 0.59 -31.22 -17.92
C MET A 1 -0.10 -30.24 -16.97
N GLU A 2 0.65 -29.62 -16.09
CA GLU A 2 0.08 -28.71 -15.08
C GLU A 2 -0.54 -27.43 -15.67
N ARG A 3 -1.69 -27.04 -15.17
CA ARG A 3 -2.37 -25.78 -15.48
C ARG A 3 -1.54 -24.60 -14.97
N TYR A 4 -1.56 -23.46 -15.65
CA TYR A 4 -0.86 -22.26 -15.19
C TYR A 4 -1.61 -20.99 -15.55
N ILE A 5 -1.34 -19.93 -14.79
CA ILE A 5 -1.84 -18.58 -15.01
C ILE A 5 -0.69 -17.65 -15.41
N VAL A 6 -1.03 -16.57 -16.08
CA VAL A 6 -0.10 -15.47 -16.40
C VAL A 6 -0.48 -14.25 -15.58
N LEU A 7 0.46 -13.70 -14.81
CA LEU A 7 0.32 -12.49 -14.01
C LEU A 7 1.14 -11.37 -14.63
N ILE A 8 0.55 -10.19 -14.84
CA ILE A 8 1.19 -9.07 -15.54
C ILE A 8 1.17 -7.81 -14.69
N THR A 9 2.35 -7.27 -14.40
CA THR A 9 2.53 -5.96 -13.77
C THR A 9 3.81 -5.28 -14.25
N MET A 10 3.71 -4.22 -15.04
CA MET A 10 4.87 -3.60 -15.68
C MET A 10 5.71 -2.71 -14.76
N HIS A 11 5.22 -2.39 -13.57
CA HIS A 11 5.86 -1.41 -12.68
C HIS A 11 6.09 -1.91 -11.25
N ALA A 12 5.82 -3.19 -10.96
CA ALA A 12 5.91 -3.71 -9.59
C ALA A 12 6.61 -5.07 -9.57
N ASP A 13 7.93 -5.05 -9.63
CA ASP A 13 8.78 -6.23 -9.48
C ASP A 13 8.82 -6.68 -8.02
N PRO A 14 8.50 -7.95 -7.69
CA PRO A 14 8.48 -8.45 -6.31
C PRO A 14 9.88 -8.47 -5.66
N ALA A 15 10.96 -8.46 -6.45
CA ALA A 15 12.33 -8.41 -5.95
C ALA A 15 12.81 -7.00 -5.55
N MET A 16 12.04 -5.95 -5.92
CA MET A 16 12.41 -4.59 -5.55
C MET A 16 12.23 -4.36 -4.05
N ALA A 17 13.25 -3.78 -3.43
CA ALA A 17 13.21 -3.43 -2.01
C ALA A 17 12.49 -2.10 -1.76
N PRO A 18 11.92 -1.90 -0.56
CA PRO A 18 11.44 -0.58 -0.13
C PRO A 18 12.51 0.50 -0.27
N GLY A 19 12.11 1.71 -0.67
CA GLY A 19 13.02 2.87 -0.76
C GLY A 19 13.46 3.27 -2.17
N TYR A 20 13.07 2.54 -3.20
CA TYR A 20 13.19 3.01 -4.57
C TYR A 20 11.98 3.90 -4.93
N ASP A 21 12.18 4.92 -5.76
CA ASP A 21 11.22 6.00 -6.04
C ASP A 21 9.80 5.54 -6.45
N GLU A 22 9.67 4.39 -7.08
CA GLU A 22 8.37 3.87 -7.53
C GLU A 22 7.82 2.76 -6.59
N TRP A 23 8.52 2.41 -5.52
CA TRP A 23 8.09 1.36 -4.61
C TRP A 23 6.84 1.78 -3.81
N GLY A 24 5.89 0.87 -3.68
CA GLY A 24 4.64 1.13 -2.96
C GLY A 24 3.81 -0.13 -2.76
N GLY A 25 2.59 0.04 -2.29
CA GLY A 25 1.66 -1.05 -1.98
C GLY A 25 1.47 -2.08 -3.10
N THR A 26 1.64 -1.69 -4.38
CA THR A 26 1.55 -2.62 -5.51
C THR A 26 2.67 -3.66 -5.50
N HIS A 27 3.90 -3.30 -5.13
CA HIS A 27 5.02 -4.26 -5.03
C HIS A 27 4.76 -5.30 -3.95
N THR A 28 4.29 -4.85 -2.79
CA THR A 28 3.90 -5.74 -1.70
C THR A 28 2.74 -6.64 -2.11
N TYR A 29 1.72 -6.08 -2.77
CA TYR A 29 0.59 -6.85 -3.29
C TYR A 29 1.04 -7.95 -4.25
N MET A 30 2.00 -7.67 -5.15
CA MET A 30 2.53 -8.69 -6.08
C MET A 30 3.27 -9.80 -5.35
N LYS A 31 4.11 -9.45 -4.39
CA LYS A 31 4.84 -10.42 -3.56
C LYS A 31 3.87 -11.35 -2.84
N GLU A 32 2.88 -10.80 -2.17
CA GLU A 32 1.87 -11.55 -1.43
C GLU A 32 1.03 -12.45 -2.34
N LEU A 33 0.69 -11.98 -3.53
CA LEU A 33 -0.06 -12.78 -4.51
C LEU A 33 0.76 -13.98 -4.99
N LEU A 34 2.06 -13.81 -5.25
CA LEU A 34 2.95 -14.91 -5.61
C LEU A 34 3.18 -15.90 -4.46
N ASP A 35 3.28 -15.40 -3.22
CA ASP A 35 3.39 -16.23 -2.03
C ASP A 35 2.12 -17.09 -1.85
N GLU A 36 0.94 -16.49 -2.07
CA GLU A 36 -0.34 -17.21 -1.98
C GLU A 36 -0.50 -18.23 -3.11
N PHE A 37 -0.05 -17.92 -4.33
CA PHE A 37 -0.01 -18.90 -5.41
C PHE A 37 0.90 -20.09 -5.06
N GLY A 38 2.07 -19.83 -4.48
CA GLY A 38 2.97 -20.89 -4.01
C GLY A 38 2.31 -21.78 -2.94
N LYS A 39 1.68 -21.19 -1.91
CA LYS A 39 0.95 -21.90 -0.86
C LYS A 39 -0.18 -22.78 -1.43
N ARG A 40 -0.85 -22.32 -2.47
CA ARG A 40 -1.94 -23.07 -3.15
C ARG A 40 -1.48 -23.98 -4.26
N LYS A 41 -0.18 -24.07 -4.53
CA LYS A 41 0.42 -24.87 -5.60
C LYS A 41 -0.11 -24.47 -6.98
N ILE A 42 -0.36 -23.18 -7.19
CA ILE A 42 -0.82 -22.62 -8.46
C ILE A 42 0.41 -22.20 -9.25
N ARG A 43 0.64 -22.85 -10.41
CA ARG A 43 1.71 -22.46 -11.30
C ARG A 43 1.43 -21.10 -11.91
N CYS A 44 2.38 -20.17 -11.78
CA CYS A 44 2.25 -18.79 -12.25
C CYS A 44 3.51 -18.34 -13.00
N LEU A 45 3.32 -17.75 -14.18
CA LEU A 45 4.35 -17.00 -14.89
C LEU A 45 4.03 -15.51 -14.69
N MET A 46 4.85 -14.83 -13.92
CA MET A 46 4.71 -13.39 -13.70
C MET A 46 5.60 -12.63 -14.68
N PHE A 47 5.03 -11.60 -15.30
CA PHE A 47 5.74 -10.70 -16.21
C PHE A 47 5.81 -9.30 -15.62
N THR A 48 7.01 -8.75 -15.57
CA THR A 48 7.28 -7.38 -15.16
C THR A 48 8.36 -6.75 -16.03
N ARG A 49 8.62 -5.48 -15.90
CA ARG A 49 9.73 -4.83 -16.61
C ARG A 49 11.02 -4.99 -15.80
N ARG A 50 12.13 -5.26 -16.47
CA ARG A 50 13.46 -5.24 -15.87
C ARG A 50 13.85 -3.80 -15.58
N SER A 51 13.79 -3.39 -14.32
CA SER A 51 14.05 -2.02 -13.86
C SER A 51 15.46 -1.81 -13.28
N MET A 52 16.25 -2.89 -13.13
CA MET A 52 17.61 -2.83 -12.60
C MET A 52 18.50 -3.82 -13.32
N GLN A 53 19.73 -3.40 -13.66
CA GLN A 53 20.68 -4.23 -14.41
C GLN A 53 21.10 -5.51 -13.69
N TYR A 54 21.12 -5.49 -12.35
CA TYR A 54 21.51 -6.66 -11.53
C TYR A 54 20.42 -7.71 -11.40
N LEU A 55 19.16 -7.40 -11.73
CA LEU A 55 18.06 -8.36 -11.65
C LEU A 55 18.16 -9.36 -12.81
N PRO A 56 18.01 -10.67 -12.56
CA PRO A 56 18.03 -11.66 -13.61
C PRO A 56 16.81 -11.52 -14.54
N TYR A 57 16.96 -11.94 -15.77
CA TYR A 57 15.87 -11.96 -16.76
C TYR A 57 14.75 -12.91 -16.36
N GLU A 58 15.10 -14.08 -15.86
CA GLU A 58 14.21 -15.11 -15.35
C GLU A 58 14.64 -15.51 -13.95
N GLU A 59 13.68 -15.61 -13.03
CA GLU A 59 13.92 -15.97 -11.65
C GLU A 59 12.82 -16.91 -11.14
N GLN A 60 13.22 -18.05 -10.59
CA GLN A 60 12.31 -18.90 -9.85
C GLN A 60 12.03 -18.25 -8.49
N TYR A 61 10.86 -17.64 -8.35
CA TYR A 61 10.46 -16.93 -7.13
C TYR A 61 10.13 -17.90 -5.98
N ASN A 62 9.36 -18.94 -6.28
CA ASN A 62 9.08 -20.08 -5.40
C ASN A 62 8.84 -21.33 -6.26
N GLU A 63 8.54 -22.48 -5.67
CA GLU A 63 8.36 -23.76 -6.39
C GLU A 63 7.37 -23.68 -7.57
N TYR A 64 6.34 -22.80 -7.47
CA TYR A 64 5.25 -22.71 -8.45
C TYR A 64 5.28 -21.44 -9.31
N CYS A 65 6.03 -20.43 -8.91
CA CYS A 65 6.00 -19.09 -9.53
C CYS A 65 7.35 -18.72 -10.14
N THR A 66 7.36 -18.35 -11.41
CA THR A 66 8.54 -17.84 -12.13
C THR A 66 8.29 -16.39 -12.54
N VAL A 67 9.26 -15.50 -12.28
CA VAL A 67 9.23 -14.09 -12.68
C VAL A 67 10.08 -13.88 -13.92
N TYR A 68 9.46 -13.38 -14.99
CA TYR A 68 10.12 -12.95 -16.22
C TYR A 68 10.20 -11.43 -16.26
N ARG A 69 11.41 -10.88 -16.41
CA ARG A 69 11.65 -9.45 -16.52
C ARG A 69 11.89 -9.03 -17.94
N LEU A 70 10.92 -8.34 -18.55
CA LEU A 70 10.99 -7.89 -19.93
C LEU A 70 12.06 -6.81 -20.08
N THR A 71 12.85 -6.91 -21.17
CA THR A 71 14.03 -6.06 -21.41
C THR A 71 13.74 -4.87 -22.33
N ASN A 72 12.48 -4.54 -22.54
CA ASN A 72 12.09 -3.42 -23.39
C ASN A 72 12.33 -2.08 -22.69
N GLY A 73 13.15 -1.25 -23.30
CA GLY A 73 13.66 0.01 -22.75
C GLY A 73 14.92 -0.15 -21.90
N ASP A 74 15.33 0.94 -21.28
CA ASP A 74 16.51 0.95 -20.40
C ASP A 74 16.25 0.12 -19.15
N ASN A 75 17.27 -0.58 -18.65
CA ASN A 75 17.20 -1.39 -17.43
C ASN A 75 17.33 -0.48 -16.18
N GLU A 76 16.54 0.58 -16.12
CA GLU A 76 16.50 1.57 -15.04
C GLU A 76 15.04 1.87 -14.64
N PRO A 77 14.79 2.42 -13.46
CA PRO A 77 13.46 2.85 -13.07
C PRO A 77 12.86 3.82 -14.10
N MET A 78 11.58 3.63 -14.42
CA MET A 78 10.90 4.41 -15.44
C MET A 78 9.52 4.87 -14.93
N SER A 79 9.14 6.11 -15.20
CA SER A 79 7.82 6.59 -14.82
C SER A 79 6.71 5.78 -15.50
N LYS A 80 5.61 5.58 -14.79
CA LYS A 80 4.46 4.80 -15.28
C LYS A 80 3.87 5.32 -16.59
N THR A 81 4.00 6.62 -16.88
CA THR A 81 3.53 7.24 -18.11
C THR A 81 4.39 6.88 -19.33
N LEU A 82 5.66 6.56 -19.12
CA LEU A 82 6.58 6.19 -20.20
C LEU A 82 6.47 4.70 -20.59
N LEU A 83 5.94 3.86 -19.72
CA LEU A 83 5.78 2.42 -19.97
C LEU A 83 4.98 2.11 -21.23
N LYS A 84 4.07 2.99 -21.63
CA LYS A 84 3.26 2.85 -22.84
C LYS A 84 4.07 2.75 -24.14
N LYS A 85 5.29 3.30 -24.17
CA LYS A 85 6.16 3.28 -25.35
C LYS A 85 6.53 1.85 -25.77
N TYR A 86 6.58 0.94 -24.82
CA TYR A 86 7.03 -0.45 -25.03
C TYR A 86 5.87 -1.45 -25.06
N HIS A 87 4.64 -0.97 -25.21
CA HIS A 87 3.44 -1.79 -25.13
C HIS A 87 3.49 -2.97 -26.11
N SER A 88 3.67 -2.72 -27.42
CA SER A 88 3.68 -3.77 -28.44
C SER A 88 4.83 -4.76 -28.24
N GLN A 89 6.04 -4.26 -27.93
CA GLN A 89 7.19 -5.13 -27.67
C GLN A 89 6.96 -6.02 -26.44
N ASN A 90 6.31 -5.48 -25.39
CA ASN A 90 5.96 -6.28 -24.21
C ASN A 90 4.96 -7.38 -24.55
N VAL A 91 3.93 -7.08 -25.35
CA VAL A 91 2.95 -8.09 -25.81
C VAL A 91 3.65 -9.19 -26.59
N GLU A 92 4.50 -8.84 -27.56
CA GLU A 92 5.24 -9.81 -28.38
C GLU A 92 6.17 -10.69 -27.55
N GLN A 93 6.94 -10.11 -26.65
CA GLN A 93 7.87 -10.86 -25.79
C GLN A 93 7.13 -11.81 -24.83
N ILE A 94 5.99 -11.41 -24.29
CA ILE A 94 5.15 -12.28 -23.46
C ILE A 94 4.60 -13.45 -24.30
N LEU A 95 4.11 -13.18 -25.52
CA LEU A 95 3.61 -14.21 -26.42
C LEU A 95 4.68 -15.25 -26.77
N GLU A 96 5.92 -14.83 -27.02
CA GLU A 96 7.03 -15.73 -27.29
C GLU A 96 7.33 -16.67 -26.11
N ILE A 97 7.27 -16.13 -24.87
CA ILE A 97 7.51 -16.93 -23.66
C ILE A 97 6.35 -17.91 -23.45
N ILE A 98 5.10 -17.49 -23.65
CA ILE A 98 3.92 -18.35 -23.56
C ILE A 98 4.02 -19.49 -24.60
N LYS A 99 4.39 -19.19 -25.82
CA LYS A 99 4.57 -20.21 -26.87
C LYS A 99 5.59 -21.29 -26.49
N LYS A 100 6.69 -20.90 -25.81
CA LYS A 100 7.70 -21.84 -25.32
C LYS A 100 7.19 -22.79 -24.24
N GLN A 101 6.09 -22.48 -23.57
CA GLN A 101 5.47 -23.39 -22.60
C GLN A 101 4.75 -24.60 -23.27
N GLY A 102 4.54 -24.56 -24.57
CA GLY A 102 3.88 -25.65 -25.33
C GLY A 102 2.38 -25.77 -25.08
N ARG A 103 1.79 -24.87 -24.32
CA ARG A 103 0.34 -24.77 -24.03
C ARG A 103 -0.06 -23.35 -23.62
N LEU A 104 -1.32 -23.03 -23.76
CA LEU A 104 -1.88 -21.75 -23.35
C LEU A 104 -2.12 -21.70 -21.83
N PRO A 105 -2.02 -20.51 -21.21
CA PRO A 105 -2.44 -20.31 -19.81
C PRO A 105 -3.96 -20.42 -19.69
N GLU A 106 -4.45 -20.75 -18.50
CA GLU A 106 -5.90 -20.80 -18.27
C GLU A 106 -6.52 -19.43 -18.11
N LYS A 107 -5.77 -18.51 -17.50
CA LYS A 107 -6.20 -17.13 -17.25
C LYS A 107 -5.02 -16.18 -17.38
N LEU A 108 -5.34 -14.94 -17.76
CA LEU A 108 -4.46 -13.80 -17.63
C LEU A 108 -4.94 -12.97 -16.44
N HIS A 109 -4.03 -12.49 -15.61
CA HIS A 109 -4.31 -11.55 -14.54
C HIS A 109 -3.43 -10.32 -14.68
N SER A 110 -4.00 -9.15 -14.75
CA SER A 110 -3.27 -7.90 -14.86
C SER A 110 -3.50 -7.00 -13.64
N VAL A 111 -2.47 -6.26 -13.26
CA VAL A 111 -2.52 -5.32 -12.14
C VAL A 111 -2.14 -3.93 -12.62
N TYR A 112 -3.03 -2.97 -12.42
CA TYR A 112 -2.92 -1.59 -12.85
C TYR A 112 -3.09 -1.39 -14.36
N TRP A 113 -3.57 -0.22 -14.81
CA TRP A 113 -4.04 0.04 -16.17
C TRP A 113 -3.03 -0.24 -17.31
N ASN A 114 -1.72 0.07 -17.10
CA ASN A 114 -0.69 -0.23 -18.11
C ASN A 114 -0.61 -1.73 -18.43
N SER A 115 -0.72 -2.55 -17.41
CA SER A 115 -0.70 -4.01 -17.53
C SER A 115 -2.04 -4.54 -18.02
N GLY A 116 -3.14 -3.85 -17.69
CA GLY A 116 -4.47 -4.16 -18.19
C GLY A 116 -4.56 -4.07 -19.71
N ARG A 117 -3.94 -3.08 -20.33
CA ARG A 117 -3.84 -2.97 -21.78
C ARG A 117 -3.13 -4.18 -22.41
N ILE A 118 -2.01 -4.59 -21.83
CA ILE A 118 -1.25 -5.77 -22.32
C ILE A 118 -2.12 -7.03 -22.19
N ALA A 119 -2.81 -7.20 -21.06
CA ALA A 119 -3.70 -8.33 -20.85
C ALA A 119 -4.88 -8.35 -21.83
N ALA A 120 -5.44 -7.19 -22.16
CA ALA A 120 -6.52 -7.09 -23.14
C ALA A 120 -6.07 -7.54 -24.55
N ASP A 121 -4.89 -7.08 -25.01
CA ASP A 121 -4.34 -7.51 -26.29
C ASP A 121 -3.96 -9.00 -26.32
N LEU A 122 -3.40 -9.50 -25.22
CA LEU A 122 -3.08 -10.93 -25.09
C LEU A 122 -4.36 -11.79 -25.05
N SER A 123 -5.38 -11.34 -24.34
CA SER A 123 -6.70 -11.98 -24.27
C SER A 123 -7.31 -12.14 -25.65
N GLU A 124 -7.25 -11.11 -26.47
CA GLU A 124 -7.77 -11.10 -27.84
C GLU A 124 -6.97 -12.03 -28.76
N LYS A 125 -5.62 -12.00 -28.67
CA LYS A 125 -4.73 -12.82 -29.51
C LYS A 125 -4.73 -14.31 -29.15
N LEU A 126 -4.97 -14.64 -27.88
CA LEU A 126 -4.91 -16.01 -27.37
C LEU A 126 -6.31 -16.63 -27.16
N GLU A 127 -7.37 -15.81 -27.25
CA GLU A 127 -8.76 -16.18 -26.94
C GLU A 127 -8.92 -16.70 -25.50
N ILE A 128 -8.21 -16.06 -24.54
CA ILE A 128 -8.20 -16.42 -23.12
C ILE A 128 -8.79 -15.28 -22.32
N PRO A 129 -9.74 -15.53 -21.42
CA PRO A 129 -10.29 -14.47 -20.56
C PRO A 129 -9.24 -13.93 -19.57
N PHE A 130 -9.36 -12.65 -19.20
CA PHE A 130 -8.49 -12.05 -18.20
C PHE A 130 -9.28 -11.43 -17.05
N VAL A 131 -8.62 -11.39 -15.90
CA VAL A 131 -9.05 -10.64 -14.72
C VAL A 131 -8.14 -9.43 -14.52
N HIS A 132 -8.68 -8.37 -13.92
CA HIS A 132 -7.93 -7.14 -13.72
C HIS A 132 -8.08 -6.60 -12.30
N SER A 133 -6.94 -6.40 -11.60
CA SER A 133 -6.89 -5.69 -10.32
C SER A 133 -6.71 -4.20 -10.54
N ILE A 134 -7.63 -3.41 -10.01
CA ILE A 134 -7.74 -1.97 -10.27
C ILE A 134 -6.61 -1.20 -9.56
N ILE A 135 -6.47 -1.35 -8.25
CA ILE A 135 -5.51 -0.65 -7.35
C ILE A 135 -5.73 0.86 -7.29
N SER A 136 -6.10 1.48 -8.42
CA SER A 136 -6.37 2.91 -8.54
C SER A 136 -6.98 3.21 -9.91
N ASN A 137 -8.04 3.99 -9.95
CA ASN A 137 -8.69 4.44 -11.19
C ASN A 137 -8.59 5.97 -11.38
N SER A 138 -8.54 6.44 -12.64
CA SER A 138 -8.33 7.85 -12.97
C SER A 138 -9.51 8.72 -12.54
N ARG A 139 -10.73 8.37 -12.94
CA ARG A 139 -11.92 9.18 -12.65
C ARG A 139 -12.17 9.32 -11.14
N GLY A 140 -11.91 8.29 -10.35
CA GLY A 140 -12.01 8.34 -8.88
C GLY A 140 -10.98 9.30 -8.26
N ARG A 141 -9.78 9.37 -8.83
CA ARG A 141 -8.72 10.32 -8.42
C ARG A 141 -9.12 11.75 -8.74
N VAL A 142 -9.64 11.99 -9.95
CA VAL A 142 -10.12 13.30 -10.41
C VAL A 142 -11.34 13.75 -9.58
N LYS A 143 -12.31 12.88 -9.37
CA LYS A 143 -13.50 13.15 -8.53
C LYS A 143 -13.14 13.66 -7.14
N ARG A 144 -12.03 13.19 -6.58
CA ARG A 144 -11.54 13.60 -5.25
C ARG A 144 -10.53 14.76 -5.30
N GLY A 145 -10.25 15.31 -6.48
CA GLY A 145 -9.30 16.40 -6.67
C GLY A 145 -7.84 16.02 -6.48
N ALA A 146 -7.53 14.71 -6.48
CA ALA A 146 -6.17 14.24 -6.26
C ALA A 146 -5.25 14.45 -7.47
N TYR A 147 -5.81 14.50 -8.65
CA TYR A 147 -5.06 14.64 -9.90
C TYR A 147 -5.91 15.31 -10.98
N GLU A 148 -5.23 15.92 -11.95
CA GLU A 148 -5.87 16.39 -13.16
C GLU A 148 -6.39 15.24 -14.03
N PRO A 149 -7.41 15.48 -14.86
CA PRO A 149 -7.92 14.48 -15.81
C PRO A 149 -6.82 13.91 -16.70
N MET A 150 -6.83 12.63 -16.92
CA MET A 150 -5.92 11.91 -17.81
C MET A 150 -6.73 11.17 -18.90
N PRO A 151 -7.21 11.86 -19.95
CA PRO A 151 -8.14 11.29 -20.92
C PRO A 151 -7.65 9.99 -21.57
N GLU A 152 -6.35 9.92 -21.87
CA GLU A 152 -5.75 8.69 -22.44
C GLU A 152 -5.85 7.52 -21.48
N ARG A 153 -5.56 7.72 -20.19
CA ARG A 153 -5.68 6.68 -19.17
C ARG A 153 -7.13 6.28 -18.96
N GLU A 154 -8.03 7.25 -18.90
CA GLU A 154 -9.47 7.00 -18.73
C GLU A 154 -10.06 6.19 -19.88
N PHE A 155 -9.63 6.46 -21.12
CA PHE A 155 -10.00 5.69 -22.30
C PHE A 155 -9.56 4.23 -22.16
N TYR A 156 -8.29 3.99 -21.82
CA TYR A 156 -7.80 2.62 -21.65
C TYR A 156 -8.39 1.90 -20.44
N GLU A 157 -8.63 2.59 -19.34
CA GLU A 157 -9.32 2.00 -18.19
C GLU A 157 -10.72 1.53 -18.59
N GLN A 158 -11.48 2.35 -19.34
CA GLN A 158 -12.80 1.96 -19.84
C GLN A 158 -12.70 0.69 -20.71
N GLU A 159 -11.78 0.66 -21.67
CA GLU A 159 -11.58 -0.49 -22.56
C GLU A 159 -11.22 -1.77 -21.76
N ILE A 160 -10.33 -1.66 -20.78
CA ILE A 160 -9.94 -2.76 -19.90
C ILE A 160 -11.16 -3.28 -19.13
N TYR A 161 -11.95 -2.36 -18.54
CA TYR A 161 -13.10 -2.74 -17.71
C TYR A 161 -14.22 -3.37 -18.53
N ASP A 162 -14.41 -2.93 -19.76
CA ASP A 162 -15.38 -3.53 -20.68
C ASP A 162 -14.98 -4.96 -21.09
N LYS A 163 -13.69 -5.20 -21.38
CA LYS A 163 -13.16 -6.47 -21.86
C LYS A 163 -12.85 -7.50 -20.76
N ALA A 164 -12.51 -7.06 -19.54
CA ALA A 164 -12.16 -7.97 -18.46
C ALA A 164 -13.35 -8.86 -18.06
N GLN A 165 -13.07 -10.13 -17.78
CA GLN A 165 -14.07 -11.05 -17.24
C GLN A 165 -14.45 -10.66 -15.80
N TRP A 166 -13.45 -10.34 -14.97
CA TRP A 166 -13.61 -9.93 -13.59
C TRP A 166 -12.71 -8.74 -13.28
N LEU A 167 -13.24 -7.83 -12.46
CA LEU A 167 -12.56 -6.64 -11.94
C LEU A 167 -12.40 -6.80 -10.42
N ILE A 168 -11.16 -6.78 -9.95
CA ILE A 168 -10.83 -6.95 -8.53
C ILE A 168 -10.58 -5.57 -7.94
N CYS A 169 -11.44 -5.17 -7.01
CA CYS A 169 -11.34 -3.93 -6.23
C CYS A 169 -10.79 -4.18 -4.83
N VAL A 170 -10.10 -3.20 -4.28
CA VAL A 170 -9.53 -3.28 -2.92
C VAL A 170 -10.47 -2.75 -1.84
N SER A 171 -11.58 -2.09 -2.22
CA SER A 171 -12.59 -1.53 -1.30
C SER A 171 -13.95 -1.41 -1.97
N ASP A 172 -15.01 -1.32 -1.17
CA ASP A 172 -16.36 -1.05 -1.65
C ASP A 172 -16.47 0.36 -2.27
N ASP A 173 -15.72 1.34 -1.73
CA ASP A 173 -15.65 2.69 -2.30
C ASP A 173 -15.01 2.70 -3.70
N GLU A 174 -14.00 1.86 -3.96
CA GLU A 174 -13.43 1.66 -5.31
C GLU A 174 -14.44 0.97 -6.24
N ALA A 175 -15.14 -0.05 -5.77
CA ALA A 175 -16.20 -0.72 -6.51
C ALA A 175 -17.35 0.25 -6.89
N ALA A 176 -17.74 1.12 -5.96
CA ALA A 176 -18.74 2.17 -6.22
C ALA A 176 -18.26 3.18 -7.28
N ASP A 177 -16.98 3.54 -7.28
CA ASP A 177 -16.40 4.39 -8.33
C ASP A 177 -16.49 3.71 -9.72
N LEU A 178 -16.21 2.40 -9.82
CA LEU A 178 -16.35 1.68 -11.09
C LEU A 178 -17.79 1.67 -11.61
N MET A 179 -18.74 1.36 -10.75
CA MET A 179 -20.16 1.36 -11.12
C MET A 179 -20.64 2.75 -11.54
N THR A 180 -20.26 3.80 -10.80
CA THR A 180 -20.82 5.15 -11.00
C THR A 180 -20.07 5.98 -12.04
N LEU A 181 -18.74 5.79 -12.19
CA LEU A 181 -17.91 6.61 -13.06
C LEU A 181 -17.56 5.92 -14.39
N TYR A 182 -17.54 4.59 -14.43
CA TYR A 182 -17.24 3.80 -15.62
C TYR A 182 -18.41 2.95 -16.10
N ASN A 183 -19.56 3.00 -15.41
CA ASN A 183 -20.75 2.23 -15.73
C ASN A 183 -20.50 0.71 -15.81
N VAL A 184 -19.64 0.20 -14.93
CA VAL A 184 -19.29 -1.23 -14.85
C VAL A 184 -20.44 -1.98 -14.18
N ASP A 185 -20.80 -3.15 -14.75
CA ASP A 185 -21.77 -4.06 -14.16
C ASP A 185 -21.24 -4.62 -12.82
N LYS A 186 -22.08 -4.55 -11.78
CA LYS A 186 -21.78 -5.08 -10.45
C LYS A 186 -21.35 -6.55 -10.48
N ASP A 187 -21.94 -7.35 -11.36
CA ASP A 187 -21.67 -8.78 -11.44
C ASP A 187 -20.25 -9.10 -11.95
N LYS A 188 -19.58 -8.12 -12.57
CA LYS A 188 -18.16 -8.21 -12.95
C LYS A 188 -17.19 -7.82 -11.83
N ILE A 189 -17.69 -7.26 -10.72
CA ILE A 189 -16.85 -6.70 -9.67
C ILE A 189 -16.71 -7.69 -8.51
N VAL A 190 -15.47 -7.88 -8.08
CA VAL A 190 -15.10 -8.63 -6.88
C VAL A 190 -14.34 -7.71 -5.94
N VAL A 191 -14.87 -7.46 -4.75
CA VAL A 191 -14.15 -6.71 -3.72
C VAL A 191 -13.32 -7.70 -2.91
N ALA A 192 -12.02 -7.70 -3.13
CA ALA A 192 -11.08 -8.61 -2.46
C ALA A 192 -10.43 -8.01 -1.20
N GLY A 193 -10.54 -6.70 -0.98
CA GLY A 193 -9.91 -6.02 0.15
C GLY A 193 -8.38 -5.96 0.04
N GLN A 194 -7.70 -5.91 1.19
CA GLN A 194 -6.24 -5.87 1.30
C GLN A 194 -5.70 -7.13 2.00
N TYR A 195 -4.62 -7.68 1.51
CA TYR A 195 -3.88 -8.73 2.23
C TYR A 195 -3.14 -8.12 3.42
N ILE A 196 -3.02 -8.88 4.50
CA ILE A 196 -2.31 -8.49 5.70
C ILE A 196 -1.13 -9.45 5.88
N HIS A 197 0.07 -8.90 5.97
CA HIS A 197 1.27 -9.69 6.21
C HIS A 197 1.18 -10.39 7.58
N GLU A 198 1.67 -11.62 7.67
CA GLU A 198 1.59 -12.44 8.89
C GLU A 198 2.23 -11.79 10.13
N SER A 199 3.20 -10.88 9.95
CA SER A 199 3.79 -10.10 11.05
C SER A 199 2.78 -9.26 11.83
N PHE A 200 1.62 -8.91 11.23
CA PHE A 200 0.54 -8.16 11.88
C PHE A 200 -0.56 -9.06 12.47
N VAL A 201 -0.45 -10.37 12.27
CA VAL A 201 -1.51 -11.34 12.59
C VAL A 201 -1.14 -12.23 13.77
N MET A 202 0.14 -12.37 14.04
CA MET A 202 0.66 -13.20 15.11
C MET A 202 1.02 -12.34 16.34
N PRO A 203 0.30 -12.42 17.46
CA PRO A 203 0.70 -11.77 18.72
C PRO A 203 1.87 -12.51 19.37
N SER A 204 2.99 -12.65 18.67
CA SER A 204 4.18 -13.34 19.20
C SER A 204 5.31 -12.37 19.54
N HIS A 205 5.05 -11.07 19.51
CA HIS A 205 6.04 -10.10 19.90
C HIS A 205 5.87 -9.76 21.37
N ASP A 206 6.77 -10.29 22.21
CA ASP A 206 7.02 -9.69 23.51
C ASP A 206 7.31 -8.20 23.28
N PRO A 207 6.55 -7.26 23.88
CA PRO A 207 6.83 -5.83 23.77
C PRO A 207 8.26 -5.46 24.18
N ASN A 208 8.97 -6.36 24.86
CA ASN A 208 10.37 -6.22 25.26
C ASN A 208 11.36 -6.87 24.26
N ASP A 209 10.85 -7.66 23.31
CA ASP A 209 11.66 -8.27 22.25
C ASP A 209 11.77 -7.29 21.09
N PHE A 210 12.39 -6.13 21.33
CA PHE A 210 12.72 -5.19 20.28
C PHE A 210 13.67 -5.87 19.29
N PRO A 211 13.25 -6.19 18.06
CA PRO A 211 14.21 -6.50 17.03
C PRO A 211 15.15 -5.29 17.00
N ARG A 212 16.44 -5.54 17.16
CA ARG A 212 17.47 -4.49 17.13
C ARG A 212 17.22 -3.71 15.84
N LEU A 213 16.73 -2.48 15.95
CA LEU A 213 16.43 -1.57 14.83
C LEU A 213 17.59 -1.49 13.83
N ASN A 214 18.78 -1.83 14.27
CA ASN A 214 20.01 -1.90 13.48
C ASN A 214 20.09 -3.08 12.51
N SER A 215 19.21 -4.09 12.58
CA SER A 215 19.27 -5.26 11.69
C SER A 215 18.21 -5.26 10.59
N THR A 216 17.15 -4.47 10.71
CA THR A 216 15.99 -4.45 9.81
C THR A 216 15.94 -3.24 8.87
N ILE A 217 16.81 -2.25 9.04
CA ILE A 217 16.94 -1.15 8.10
C ILE A 217 17.73 -1.68 6.90
N SER A 218 17.06 -1.90 5.77
CA SER A 218 17.73 -2.32 4.53
C SER A 218 18.85 -1.34 4.17
N ARG A 219 20.04 -1.88 3.95
CA ARG A 219 21.27 -1.12 3.66
C ARG A 219 21.12 -0.33 2.37
N GLY A 220 21.15 0.99 2.46
CA GLY A 220 21.11 1.90 1.30
C GLY A 220 20.70 3.32 1.68
N SER A 221 19.92 3.98 0.84
CA SER A 221 19.44 5.36 0.99
C SER A 221 18.62 5.61 2.29
N GLN A 222 18.10 4.57 2.88
CA GLN A 222 17.26 4.58 4.09
C GLN A 222 18.08 4.88 5.35
N ILE A 223 19.26 4.28 5.48
CA ILE A 223 20.18 4.58 6.58
C ILE A 223 20.59 6.05 6.51
N ALA A 224 20.83 6.58 5.30
CA ALA A 224 21.22 7.97 5.14
C ALA A 224 20.13 8.96 5.58
N ALA A 225 18.84 8.67 5.36
CA ALA A 225 17.73 9.52 5.83
C ALA A 225 17.58 9.43 7.36
N ALA A 226 17.47 8.21 7.89
CA ALA A 226 17.40 7.99 9.32
C ALA A 226 18.66 8.53 10.02
N GLU A 227 19.85 8.29 9.47
CA GLU A 227 21.10 8.81 10.02
C GLU A 227 21.26 10.32 9.88
N LYS A 228 20.86 10.90 8.75
CA LYS A 228 20.97 12.35 8.53
C LYS A 228 20.03 13.13 9.46
N TYR A 229 18.80 12.63 9.68
CA TYR A 229 17.79 13.34 10.47
C TYR A 229 17.67 12.84 11.91
N ASN A 230 17.97 11.57 12.20
CA ASN A 230 17.94 11.00 13.55
C ASN A 230 19.30 11.06 14.29
N LYS A 231 20.44 11.27 13.62
CA LYS A 231 21.72 11.57 14.31
C LYS A 231 21.69 12.83 15.16
N ILE A 232 20.71 13.70 14.87
CA ILE A 232 20.51 14.94 15.62
C ILE A 232 19.70 14.69 16.91
N ALA A 233 18.92 13.63 16.95
CA ALA A 233 18.05 13.27 18.06
C ALA A 233 18.43 11.89 18.63
N GLN A 234 19.66 11.75 19.14
CA GLN A 234 19.89 10.66 20.09
C GLN A 234 19.16 11.05 21.41
N PRO A 235 18.04 10.40 21.75
CA PRO A 235 17.39 10.67 23.01
C PRO A 235 18.40 10.41 24.14
N LYS A 236 18.45 11.32 25.12
CA LYS A 236 19.38 11.22 26.27
C LYS A 236 19.19 9.93 27.09
N SER A 237 18.07 9.21 26.87
CA SER A 237 17.90 7.81 27.28
C SER A 237 16.95 7.12 26.29
N TYR A 238 17.31 5.96 25.82
CA TYR A 238 16.49 5.08 24.99
C TYR A 238 15.14 4.76 25.68
N ASP A 239 15.17 4.54 26.97
CA ASP A 239 13.99 4.13 27.76
C ASP A 239 12.88 5.20 27.78
N THR A 240 13.22 6.48 27.88
CA THR A 240 12.22 7.56 27.88
C THR A 240 11.64 7.85 26.50
N PHE A 241 12.40 7.64 25.42
CA PHE A 241 11.91 7.82 24.05
C PHE A 241 10.84 6.77 23.70
N TRP A 242 11.09 5.50 24.08
CA TRP A 242 10.18 4.40 23.81
C TRP A 242 9.01 4.28 24.80
N ALA A 243 9.06 4.95 25.94
CA ALA A 243 7.97 4.95 26.89
C ALA A 243 6.75 5.78 26.46
N GLN A 244 6.95 6.75 25.53
CA GLN A 244 5.90 7.63 25.07
C GLN A 244 5.34 7.13 23.72
N LYS A 245 4.02 6.89 23.64
CA LYS A 245 3.34 6.62 22.37
C LYS A 245 3.32 7.86 21.49
N ALA A 246 3.45 7.67 20.17
CA ALA A 246 3.49 8.74 19.18
C ALA A 246 2.18 8.87 18.39
N PHE A 247 1.95 10.02 17.80
CA PHE A 247 1.10 10.17 16.62
C PHE A 247 1.92 9.76 15.40
N THR A 248 1.42 8.87 14.58
CA THR A 248 2.23 8.28 13.51
C THR A 248 1.58 8.42 12.15
N TYR A 249 2.36 8.83 11.17
CA TYR A 249 2.03 8.72 9.75
C TYR A 249 2.94 7.65 9.12
N ILE A 250 2.36 6.81 8.26
CA ILE A 250 3.10 5.80 7.50
C ILE A 250 2.63 5.83 6.05
N GLY A 251 3.56 6.03 5.13
CA GLY A 251 3.25 6.06 3.69
C GLY A 251 4.26 6.86 2.87
N ARG A 252 3.98 7.01 1.57
CA ARG A 252 4.80 7.87 0.70
C ARG A 252 4.70 9.34 1.15
N MET A 253 5.80 10.06 1.02
CA MET A 253 5.87 11.50 1.35
C MET A 253 5.38 12.34 0.16
N ASP A 254 4.08 12.23 -0.14
CA ASP A 254 3.38 12.88 -1.24
C ASP A 254 2.38 13.91 -0.67
N ARG A 255 2.24 15.07 -1.29
CA ARG A 255 1.34 16.14 -0.84
C ARG A 255 -0.13 15.70 -0.80
N ASN A 256 -0.55 14.79 -1.70
CA ASN A 256 -1.90 14.22 -1.70
C ASN A 256 -2.18 13.32 -0.48
N LYS A 257 -1.14 12.98 0.30
CA LYS A 257 -1.26 12.27 1.58
C LYS A 257 -1.58 13.19 2.76
N GLY A 258 -1.72 14.49 2.53
CA GLY A 258 -2.16 15.46 3.52
C GLY A 258 -1.19 15.73 4.67
N LEU A 259 0.09 15.46 4.49
CA LEU A 259 1.13 15.64 5.51
C LEU A 259 1.20 17.06 6.06
N LYS A 260 0.97 18.07 5.19
CA LYS A 260 0.89 19.48 5.60
C LYS A 260 -0.25 19.72 6.60
N HIS A 261 -1.41 19.10 6.40
CA HIS A 261 -2.55 19.18 7.33
C HIS A 261 -2.28 18.43 8.63
N ILE A 262 -1.70 17.23 8.55
CA ILE A 262 -1.27 16.46 9.73
C ILE A 262 -0.32 17.28 10.60
N PHE A 263 0.71 17.87 9.97
CA PHE A 263 1.67 18.69 10.72
C PHE A 263 1.05 19.97 11.28
N SER A 264 0.18 20.65 10.53
CA SER A 264 -0.54 21.83 11.04
C SER A 264 -1.37 21.50 12.26
N SER A 265 -2.13 20.39 12.23
CA SER A 265 -2.95 19.92 13.34
C SER A 265 -2.09 19.55 14.55
N TRP A 266 -1.01 18.83 14.32
CA TRP A 266 -0.05 18.47 15.37
C TRP A 266 0.62 19.71 15.99
N ASN A 267 1.04 20.67 15.15
CA ASN A 267 1.68 21.91 15.62
C ASN A 267 0.76 22.77 16.50
N MET A 268 -0.54 22.81 16.18
CA MET A 268 -1.55 23.45 17.07
C MET A 268 -1.58 22.77 18.44
N LEU A 269 -1.58 21.44 18.48
CA LEU A 269 -1.57 20.67 19.72
C LEU A 269 -0.23 20.81 20.47
N TYR A 270 0.87 20.78 19.77
CA TYR A 270 2.18 21.02 20.37
C TYR A 270 2.27 22.40 21.02
N ASN A 271 1.76 23.44 20.36
CA ASN A 271 1.72 24.79 20.93
C ASN A 271 0.85 24.87 22.21
N LYS A 272 -0.23 24.09 22.26
CA LYS A 272 -1.15 24.02 23.41
C LYS A 272 -0.60 23.16 24.55
N TYR A 273 -0.08 21.98 24.27
CA TYR A 273 0.27 20.95 25.25
C TYR A 273 1.77 20.85 25.54
N LYS A 274 2.62 21.42 24.68
CA LYS A 274 4.10 21.41 24.81
C LYS A 274 4.62 19.99 25.04
N ASN A 275 5.29 19.75 26.15
CA ASN A 275 5.90 18.44 26.45
C ASN A 275 4.89 17.29 26.61
N LEU A 276 3.64 17.58 26.90
CA LEU A 276 2.57 16.58 27.01
C LEU A 276 2.04 16.15 25.63
N CYS A 277 2.35 16.92 24.56
CA CYS A 277 1.99 16.51 23.21
C CYS A 277 2.85 15.32 22.78
N PRO A 278 2.25 14.21 22.34
CA PRO A 278 2.98 13.09 21.74
C PRO A 278 3.87 13.55 20.59
N PRO A 279 5.03 12.91 20.35
CA PRO A 279 5.81 13.19 19.16
C PRO A 279 5.05 12.79 17.90
N LEU A 280 5.40 13.42 16.78
CA LEU A 280 4.93 13.03 15.45
C LEU A 280 6.00 12.19 14.76
N TRP A 281 5.67 10.95 14.47
CA TRP A 281 6.51 10.01 13.75
C TRP A 281 6.08 9.89 12.30
N LEU A 282 7.05 9.93 11.40
CA LEU A 282 6.84 9.95 9.96
C LEU A 282 7.66 8.82 9.32
N ALA A 283 7.00 7.77 8.85
CA ALA A 283 7.64 6.63 8.23
C ALA A 283 7.30 6.55 6.74
N GLY A 284 8.30 6.20 5.92
CA GLY A 284 8.23 6.12 4.46
C GLY A 284 8.95 7.27 3.76
N GLY A 285 8.85 7.27 2.44
CA GLY A 285 9.46 8.28 1.57
C GLY A 285 10.96 8.09 1.32
N SER A 286 11.38 8.52 0.14
CA SER A 286 12.78 8.69 -0.24
C SER A 286 13.35 10.00 0.34
N LEU A 287 14.67 10.16 0.31
CA LEU A 287 15.30 11.42 0.78
C LEU A 287 14.75 12.67 0.09
N PRO A 288 14.61 12.72 -1.25
CA PRO A 288 14.04 13.88 -1.92
C PRO A 288 12.59 14.18 -1.50
N GLU A 289 11.76 13.12 -1.32
CA GLU A 289 10.38 13.28 -0.87
C GLU A 289 10.32 13.83 0.57
N ILE A 290 11.17 13.32 1.47
CA ILE A 290 11.27 13.81 2.85
C ILE A 290 11.67 15.29 2.86
N GLU A 291 12.68 15.69 2.07
CA GLU A 291 13.12 17.10 2.01
C GLU A 291 12.02 18.03 1.47
N MET A 292 11.26 17.58 0.48
CA MET A 292 10.11 18.33 -0.01
C MET A 292 9.08 18.56 1.10
N ILE A 293 8.72 17.53 1.86
CA ILE A 293 7.76 17.64 2.97
C ILE A 293 8.33 18.46 4.12
N ARG A 294 9.63 18.34 4.43
CA ARG A 294 10.29 19.20 5.44
C ARG A 294 10.23 20.67 5.05
N SER A 295 10.37 21.00 3.78
CA SER A 295 10.20 22.38 3.31
C SER A 295 8.80 22.90 3.58
N ASP A 296 7.75 22.09 3.27
CA ASP A 296 6.37 22.44 3.56
C ASP A 296 6.14 22.63 5.10
N PHE A 297 6.79 21.82 5.95
CA PHE A 297 6.68 21.93 7.40
C PHE A 297 7.39 23.18 7.94
N LYS A 298 8.52 23.57 7.37
CA LYS A 298 9.23 24.81 7.74
C LYS A 298 8.43 26.08 7.46
N GLU A 299 7.57 26.05 6.46
CA GLU A 299 6.63 27.17 6.20
C GLU A 299 5.61 27.34 7.35
N ILE A 300 5.22 26.24 8.00
CA ILE A 300 4.26 26.25 9.12
C ILE A 300 4.96 26.58 10.43
N ASN A 301 6.14 26.00 10.66
CA ASN A 301 6.93 26.19 11.88
C ASN A 301 8.42 26.32 11.52
N PRO A 302 8.98 27.53 11.55
CA PRO A 302 10.40 27.77 11.27
C PRO A 302 11.35 27.02 12.24
N ASP A 303 10.90 26.72 13.46
CA ASP A 303 11.68 26.00 14.47
C ASP A 303 11.69 24.47 14.27
N LEU A 304 11.28 23.97 13.11
CA LEU A 304 11.23 22.53 12.78
C LEU A 304 12.51 21.80 13.18
N THR A 305 13.68 22.37 12.90
CA THR A 305 14.97 21.77 13.24
C THR A 305 15.14 21.58 14.74
N ILE A 306 14.62 22.49 15.55
CA ILE A 306 14.62 22.38 17.01
C ILE A 306 13.69 21.25 17.45
N LEU A 307 12.50 21.14 16.84
CA LEU A 307 11.55 20.05 17.12
C LEU A 307 12.15 18.68 16.80
N GLU A 308 12.87 18.58 15.69
CA GLU A 308 13.63 17.38 15.30
C GLU A 308 14.71 17.04 16.33
N GLN A 309 15.53 18.01 16.76
CA GLN A 309 16.58 17.82 17.77
C GLN A 309 16.05 17.32 19.12
N TYR A 310 14.86 17.75 19.49
CA TYR A 310 14.21 17.30 20.74
C TYR A 310 13.35 16.03 20.56
N GLY A 311 13.41 15.37 19.38
CA GLY A 311 12.66 14.14 19.10
C GLY A 311 11.14 14.34 19.07
N LYS A 312 10.67 15.57 18.89
CA LYS A 312 9.24 15.87 18.73
C LYS A 312 8.75 15.57 17.34
N ILE A 313 9.64 15.63 16.36
CA ILE A 313 9.43 15.15 14.98
C ILE A 313 10.51 14.11 14.69
N VAL A 314 10.10 12.92 14.24
CA VAL A 314 11.02 11.81 13.93
C VAL A 314 10.73 11.28 12.52
N TRP A 315 11.77 11.22 11.70
CA TRP A 315 11.73 10.70 10.34
C TRP A 315 12.33 9.29 10.32
N TRP A 316 11.51 8.28 10.13
CA TRP A 316 11.95 6.88 10.09
C TRP A 316 12.49 6.46 8.72
N GLY A 317 12.15 7.18 7.64
CA GLY A 317 12.38 6.71 6.29
C GLY A 317 11.55 5.47 5.97
N CYS A 318 11.95 4.72 4.95
CA CYS A 318 11.28 3.46 4.61
C CYS A 318 11.66 2.37 5.62
N ILE A 319 10.67 1.66 6.12
CA ILE A 319 10.80 0.54 7.06
C ILE A 319 10.17 -0.72 6.46
N ASP A 320 10.72 -1.87 6.82
CA ASP A 320 10.16 -3.16 6.42
C ASP A 320 8.92 -3.54 7.28
N PRO A 321 8.17 -4.60 6.94
CA PRO A 321 6.97 -4.98 7.68
C PRO A 321 7.20 -5.24 9.18
N TYR A 322 8.36 -5.78 9.57
CA TYR A 322 8.69 -6.02 10.98
C TYR A 322 8.98 -4.73 11.74
N GLY A 323 9.75 -3.83 11.12
CA GLY A 323 9.98 -2.48 11.65
C GLY A 323 8.68 -1.69 11.73
N LEU A 324 7.77 -1.88 10.77
CA LEU A 324 6.46 -1.25 10.75
C LEU A 324 5.60 -1.72 11.93
N SER A 325 5.51 -3.02 12.20
CA SER A 325 4.81 -3.57 13.38
C SER A 325 5.37 -2.96 14.67
N THR A 326 6.71 -2.88 14.80
CA THR A 326 7.37 -2.25 15.97
C THR A 326 6.96 -0.79 16.16
N VAL A 327 6.91 0.00 15.08
CA VAL A 327 6.46 1.40 15.11
C VAL A 327 5.00 1.50 15.51
N LEU A 328 4.14 0.62 14.96
CA LEU A 328 2.71 0.59 15.27
C LEU A 328 2.43 0.25 16.74
N LEU A 329 3.17 -0.66 17.36
CA LEU A 329 3.06 -0.98 18.79
C LEU A 329 3.32 0.24 19.70
N ARG A 330 4.05 1.23 19.21
CA ARG A 330 4.33 2.52 19.92
C ARG A 330 3.51 3.69 19.39
N THR A 331 2.50 3.42 18.59
CA THR A 331 1.60 4.42 18.03
C THR A 331 0.36 4.56 18.92
N SER A 332 -0.01 5.79 19.26
CA SER A 332 -1.28 6.09 19.95
C SER A 332 -2.43 6.17 18.96
N VAL A 333 -2.19 6.73 17.79
CA VAL A 333 -3.12 6.80 16.67
C VAL A 333 -2.35 6.91 15.35
N LEU A 334 -2.77 6.15 14.34
CA LEU A 334 -2.29 6.29 12.98
C LEU A 334 -3.06 7.40 12.25
N LEU A 335 -2.34 8.26 11.54
CA LEU A 335 -2.89 9.38 10.77
C LEU A 335 -2.80 9.07 9.27
N THR A 336 -3.94 8.89 8.60
CA THR A 336 -4.03 8.64 7.15
C THR A 336 -4.91 9.69 6.49
N HIS A 337 -4.39 10.91 6.32
CA HIS A 337 -5.17 12.05 5.83
C HIS A 337 -5.04 12.24 4.32
N SER A 338 -5.28 11.16 3.55
CA SER A 338 -5.07 11.11 2.09
C SER A 338 -6.27 11.65 1.33
N LEU A 339 -6.00 12.42 0.26
CA LEU A 339 -7.05 12.91 -0.65
C LEU A 339 -7.67 11.76 -1.46
N TYR A 340 -6.86 10.74 -1.78
CA TYR A 340 -7.29 9.52 -2.45
C TYR A 340 -6.48 8.31 -1.93
N GLU A 341 -7.15 7.31 -1.36
CA GLU A 341 -6.54 6.11 -0.79
C GLU A 341 -7.46 4.90 -0.93
N PRO A 342 -7.54 4.27 -2.10
CA PRO A 342 -8.53 3.21 -2.35
C PRO A 342 -8.35 1.99 -1.44
N GLY A 343 -7.11 1.57 -1.16
CA GLY A 343 -6.82 0.36 -0.42
C GLY A 343 -6.54 0.55 1.07
N GLY A 344 -5.96 1.69 1.47
CA GLY A 344 -5.68 2.02 2.88
C GLY A 344 -4.88 0.96 3.63
N ARG A 345 -3.94 0.28 2.97
CA ARG A 345 -3.19 -0.86 3.50
C ARG A 345 -2.66 -0.62 4.92
N VAL A 346 -2.00 0.51 5.14
CA VAL A 346 -1.41 0.85 6.44
C VAL A 346 -2.48 1.02 7.53
N ALA A 347 -3.68 1.48 7.17
CA ALA A 347 -4.79 1.55 8.12
C ALA A 347 -5.21 0.15 8.59
N VAL A 348 -5.26 -0.82 7.66
CA VAL A 348 -5.54 -2.23 7.99
C VAL A 348 -4.46 -2.80 8.90
N GLU A 349 -3.19 -2.60 8.56
CA GLU A 349 -2.03 -3.04 9.35
C GLU A 349 -2.08 -2.47 10.77
N ALA A 350 -2.38 -1.17 10.91
CA ALA A 350 -2.54 -0.51 12.21
C ALA A 350 -3.70 -1.10 13.03
N MET A 351 -4.85 -1.32 12.39
CA MET A 351 -6.02 -1.90 13.06
C MET A 351 -5.76 -3.33 13.53
N CYS A 352 -4.95 -4.11 12.81
CA CYS A 352 -4.55 -5.45 13.23
C CYS A 352 -3.66 -5.42 14.49
N GLU A 353 -2.82 -4.39 14.63
CA GLU A 353 -2.02 -4.13 15.84
C GLU A 353 -2.82 -3.41 16.96
N GLY A 354 -4.15 -3.27 16.78
CA GLY A 354 -5.01 -2.60 17.73
C GLY A 354 -4.85 -1.07 17.79
N VAL A 355 -4.21 -0.47 16.79
CA VAL A 355 -3.99 0.97 16.72
C VAL A 355 -5.19 1.66 16.06
N PRO A 356 -5.85 2.62 16.73
CA PRO A 356 -6.91 3.42 16.14
C PRO A 356 -6.41 4.27 14.98
N VAL A 357 -7.28 4.55 14.02
CA VAL A 357 -6.92 5.31 12.81
C VAL A 357 -7.76 6.58 12.69
N ILE A 358 -7.11 7.71 12.42
CA ILE A 358 -7.81 8.92 11.92
C ILE A 358 -7.56 8.98 10.41
N GLY A 359 -8.61 8.73 9.63
CA GLY A 359 -8.55 8.67 8.16
C GLY A 359 -9.48 9.67 7.49
N THR A 360 -9.34 9.81 6.18
CA THR A 360 -10.29 10.54 5.35
C THR A 360 -11.40 9.60 4.87
N PRO A 361 -12.64 10.09 4.66
CA PRO A 361 -13.78 9.26 4.25
C PRO A 361 -13.69 8.86 2.77
N ASN A 362 -12.67 8.09 2.43
CA ASN A 362 -12.50 7.49 1.10
C ASN A 362 -11.81 6.12 1.18
N GLY A 363 -12.07 5.28 0.17
CA GLY A 363 -11.52 3.94 0.07
C GLY A 363 -11.78 3.09 1.31
N PHE A 364 -10.84 2.23 1.64
CA PHE A 364 -10.94 1.31 2.77
C PHE A 364 -11.23 1.99 4.12
N ALA A 365 -10.68 3.20 4.36
CA ALA A 365 -10.93 3.92 5.60
C ALA A 365 -12.42 4.24 5.78
N LYS A 366 -13.12 4.65 4.70
CA LYS A 366 -14.56 4.89 4.70
C LYS A 366 -15.37 3.61 4.98
N ASP A 367 -14.91 2.48 4.46
CA ASP A 367 -15.63 1.21 4.58
C ASP A 367 -15.42 0.57 5.98
N THR A 368 -14.33 0.92 6.68
CA THR A 368 -13.87 0.19 7.87
C THR A 368 -13.91 1.01 9.15
N ILE A 369 -13.68 2.34 9.06
CA ILE A 369 -13.66 3.20 10.26
C ILE A 369 -15.09 3.53 10.67
N THR A 370 -15.40 3.20 11.92
CA THR A 370 -16.60 3.64 12.63
C THR A 370 -16.19 4.65 13.70
N ASP A 371 -16.68 5.89 13.59
CA ASP A 371 -16.38 6.97 14.53
C ASP A 371 -16.63 6.53 15.98
N TRP A 372 -15.70 6.86 16.88
CA TRP A 372 -15.70 6.54 18.29
C TRP A 372 -15.53 5.05 18.65
N TYR A 373 -15.44 4.18 17.67
CA TYR A 373 -15.25 2.74 17.90
C TYR A 373 -13.81 2.28 17.62
N ASN A 374 -13.33 2.44 16.39
CA ASN A 374 -11.99 2.03 16.00
C ASN A 374 -11.16 3.17 15.38
N GLY A 375 -11.70 4.40 15.35
CA GLY A 375 -11.02 5.57 14.82
C GLY A 375 -11.95 6.74 14.56
N PHE A 376 -11.53 7.62 13.67
CA PHE A 376 -12.32 8.78 13.24
C PHE A 376 -12.16 9.05 11.74
N LEU A 377 -13.23 9.51 11.11
CA LEU A 377 -13.22 10.00 9.74
C LEU A 377 -13.24 11.53 9.73
N VAL A 378 -12.21 12.15 9.17
CA VAL A 378 -12.05 13.60 9.06
C VAL A 378 -11.89 13.98 7.59
N LYS A 379 -12.63 14.99 7.14
CA LYS A 379 -12.54 15.46 5.73
C LYS A 379 -11.14 15.96 5.43
N PHE A 380 -10.66 15.66 4.22
CA PHE A 380 -9.37 16.16 3.76
C PHE A 380 -9.31 17.70 3.86
N GLY A 381 -8.23 18.20 4.44
CA GLY A 381 -8.00 19.63 4.62
C GLY A 381 -8.63 20.23 5.89
N ASP A 382 -9.47 19.51 6.63
CA ASP A 382 -10.04 19.99 7.87
C ASP A 382 -9.05 19.85 9.05
N VAL A 383 -8.13 20.80 9.11
CA VAL A 383 -7.07 20.86 10.13
C VAL A 383 -7.63 21.00 11.54
N ALA A 384 -8.75 21.74 11.69
CA ALA A 384 -9.36 21.98 12.99
C ALA A 384 -9.97 20.70 13.56
N GLU A 385 -10.77 19.98 12.76
CA GLU A 385 -11.36 18.70 13.16
C GLU A 385 -10.27 17.64 13.37
N LEU A 386 -9.26 17.58 12.48
CA LEU A 386 -8.14 16.65 12.65
C LEU A 386 -7.42 16.90 13.98
N SER A 387 -7.16 18.17 14.32
CA SER A 387 -6.55 18.55 15.60
C SER A 387 -7.44 18.14 16.78
N ALA A 388 -8.76 18.37 16.71
CA ALA A 388 -9.70 17.99 17.78
C ALA A 388 -9.74 16.47 18.01
N ARG A 389 -9.70 15.65 16.93
CA ARG A 389 -9.67 14.18 17.05
C ARG A 389 -8.33 13.68 17.58
N MET A 390 -7.20 14.28 17.17
CA MET A 390 -5.90 13.99 17.76
C MET A 390 -5.83 14.36 19.25
N GLU A 391 -6.42 15.50 19.64
CA GLU A 391 -6.45 15.98 21.03
C GLU A 391 -7.12 14.97 21.96
N HIS A 392 -8.10 14.23 21.47
CA HIS A 392 -8.78 13.20 22.25
C HIS A 392 -7.79 12.14 22.79
N PHE A 393 -6.80 11.74 22.00
CA PHE A 393 -5.77 10.77 22.42
C PHE A 393 -4.73 11.37 23.40
N ILE A 394 -4.60 12.71 23.47
CA ILE A 394 -3.79 13.37 24.50
C ILE A 394 -4.53 13.36 25.83
N ARG A 395 -5.83 13.69 25.82
CA ARG A 395 -6.64 13.79 27.03
C ARG A 395 -7.02 12.45 27.64
N GLN A 396 -7.12 11.42 26.81
CA GLN A 396 -7.55 10.09 27.22
C GLN A 396 -6.58 9.01 26.70
N PRO A 397 -5.33 8.97 27.20
CA PRO A 397 -4.31 8.02 26.72
C PRO A 397 -4.70 6.55 26.92
N TYR A 398 -5.67 6.26 27.81
CA TYR A 398 -6.19 4.90 28.03
C TYR A 398 -7.09 4.38 26.90
N LEU A 399 -7.62 5.23 26.05
CA LEU A 399 -8.42 4.79 24.89
C LEU A 399 -7.59 4.06 23.85
N SER A 400 -6.30 4.38 23.76
CA SER A 400 -5.36 3.56 22.97
C SER A 400 -5.29 2.12 23.46
N ASN A 401 -5.55 1.84 24.73
CA ASN A 401 -5.49 0.49 25.33
C ASN A 401 -6.86 -0.23 25.29
N THR A 402 -7.97 0.50 25.43
CA THR A 402 -9.34 -0.07 25.37
C THR A 402 -9.84 -0.22 23.94
N SER A 403 -9.42 0.65 23.02
CA SER A 403 -9.59 0.44 21.57
C SER A 403 -8.70 -0.70 21.08
N GLN A 404 -7.51 -0.88 21.65
CA GLN A 404 -6.63 -2.02 21.37
C GLN A 404 -7.35 -3.35 21.60
N THR A 405 -7.91 -3.58 22.78
CA THR A 405 -8.63 -4.84 23.09
C THR A 405 -9.89 -5.05 22.26
N LYS A 406 -10.59 -3.99 21.85
CA LYS A 406 -11.78 -4.09 20.99
C LYS A 406 -11.41 -4.23 19.52
N CYS A 407 -10.35 -3.57 19.05
CA CYS A 407 -9.84 -3.69 17.69
C CYS A 407 -9.19 -5.07 17.47
N GLU A 408 -8.36 -5.54 18.42
CA GLU A 408 -7.74 -6.88 18.39
C GLU A 408 -8.77 -8.02 18.34
N SER A 409 -9.88 -7.91 19.09
CA SER A 409 -10.87 -8.99 19.17
C SER A 409 -11.81 -9.08 17.99
N ASN A 410 -12.18 -7.95 17.36
CA ASN A 410 -13.21 -7.92 16.31
C ASN A 410 -12.64 -7.57 14.93
N CYS A 411 -11.81 -6.54 14.79
CA CYS A 411 -11.27 -6.16 13.48
C CYS A 411 -10.33 -7.21 12.89
N ALA A 412 -9.39 -7.72 13.68
CA ALA A 412 -8.48 -8.77 13.20
C ALA A 412 -9.24 -10.08 12.90
N LYS A 413 -10.22 -10.44 13.73
CA LYS A 413 -11.03 -11.66 13.50
C LYS A 413 -12.02 -11.48 12.36
N GLU A 414 -12.70 -10.33 12.25
CA GLU A 414 -13.63 -10.06 11.15
C GLU A 414 -12.89 -9.81 9.84
N LEU A 415 -11.83 -8.99 9.83
CA LEU A 415 -11.00 -8.78 8.64
C LEU A 415 -10.32 -10.08 8.20
N MET A 416 -9.75 -10.86 9.14
CA MET A 416 -9.15 -12.15 8.80
C MET A 416 -10.20 -13.21 8.44
N GLY A 417 -11.37 -13.21 9.09
CA GLY A 417 -12.49 -14.06 8.74
C GLY A 417 -13.00 -13.71 7.34
N THR A 418 -13.21 -12.45 7.06
CA THR A 418 -13.65 -11.94 5.76
C THR A 418 -12.58 -12.20 4.68
N TRP A 419 -11.30 -12.00 4.97
CA TRP A 419 -10.19 -12.27 4.04
C TRP A 419 -10.00 -13.76 3.74
N ARG A 420 -9.97 -14.60 4.76
CA ARG A 420 -9.95 -16.06 4.55
C ARG A 420 -11.18 -16.54 3.79
N PHE A 421 -12.32 -15.90 4.01
CA PHE A 421 -13.58 -16.19 3.33
C PHE A 421 -13.57 -15.65 1.89
N ILE A 422 -13.11 -14.41 1.64
CA ILE A 422 -13.02 -13.80 0.31
C ILE A 422 -11.99 -14.55 -0.55
N ILE A 423 -10.80 -14.83 -0.01
CA ILE A 423 -9.81 -15.66 -0.71
C ILE A 423 -10.36 -17.08 -0.96
N LYS A 424 -11.11 -17.65 -0.01
CA LYS A 424 -11.69 -18.99 -0.17
C LYS A 424 -12.82 -19.04 -1.21
N ILE A 425 -13.66 -18.01 -1.31
CA ILE A 425 -14.84 -17.99 -2.20
C ILE A 425 -14.55 -17.37 -3.56
N HIS A 426 -13.82 -16.24 -3.60
CA HIS A 426 -13.63 -15.47 -4.83
C HIS A 426 -12.34 -15.82 -5.58
N PHE A 427 -11.32 -16.31 -4.88
CA PHE A 427 -10.08 -16.73 -5.52
C PHE A 427 -10.31 -17.86 -6.54
N PRO A 428 -11.07 -18.95 -6.24
CA PRO A 428 -11.45 -19.93 -7.23
C PRO A 428 -12.28 -19.35 -8.38
N LYS A 429 -13.27 -18.48 -8.08
CA LYS A 429 -14.10 -17.84 -9.12
C LYS A 429 -13.29 -17.00 -10.09
N CYS A 430 -12.25 -16.31 -9.63
CA CYS A 430 -11.42 -15.47 -10.49
C CYS A 430 -10.45 -16.28 -11.36
N TYR A 431 -9.99 -17.44 -10.90
CA TYR A 431 -8.92 -18.16 -11.57
C TYR A 431 -9.35 -19.51 -12.17
N PHE A 432 -10.38 -20.17 -11.60
CA PHE A 432 -10.82 -21.50 -12.05
C PHE A 432 -12.36 -21.53 -12.10
N ASP A 433 -12.91 -22.17 -13.12
CA ASP A 433 -14.35 -22.45 -13.15
C ASP A 433 -14.69 -23.41 -12.00
N CYS A 434 -15.73 -23.08 -11.22
CA CYS A 434 -16.04 -23.66 -9.91
C CYS A 434 -16.31 -25.18 -9.86
N GLU A 435 -16.35 -25.88 -10.98
CA GLU A 435 -16.75 -27.29 -11.03
C GLU A 435 -15.63 -28.28 -10.68
N SER A 436 -14.38 -27.85 -10.49
CA SER A 436 -13.24 -28.76 -10.32
C SER A 436 -12.60 -28.81 -8.94
N TYR A 437 -13.16 -28.13 -7.93
CA TYR A 437 -12.62 -28.07 -6.56
C TYR A 437 -13.69 -28.26 -5.48
N ALA A 438 -14.64 -29.18 -5.68
CA ALA A 438 -15.51 -29.69 -4.60
C ALA A 438 -14.84 -30.87 -3.89
#